data_1e9118aba73cac11ed219b7451005f51
#
_entry.id   1e9118aba73cac11ed219b7451005f51
#
_cell.length_a   1.000
_cell.length_b   1.000
_cell.length_c   1.000
_cell.angle_alpha   90.00
_cell.angle_beta   90.00
_cell.angle_gamma   90.00
#
_symmetry.space_group_name_H-M   'P 1'
#
loop_
_entity.id
_entity.type
_entity.pdbx_description
1 polymer ?
#
loop_
_entity_poly.entity_id
_entity_poly.type
_entity_poly.pdbx_seq_one_letter_code
_entity_poly.pdbx_strand_id
1 'polypeptide(L)'
;PFVLIIMTVPLLLGGCKDKPIAGYVPASSFSKKGFAKNREEGLALRGKVLKVWGYVDGGNVFPKDWGTNQPGKWRFDLKAKPSDEVGQSFSILIPVDDRHDELVALFEASDFADKPTRVFVTGKLSTFDAPMNFVSKTGLSMDVNSSKDILLKVPTKE
;
A
#
# COMPACT_ATOMS: atom_id res chain seq x y z
N PRO A 1 -40.99 -1.48 6.89
CA PRO A 1 -40.04 -1.07 5.88
C PRO A 1 -38.80 -0.51 6.59
N PHE A 2 -37.70 -1.28 6.49
CA PHE A 2 -36.40 -0.84 7.02
C PHE A 2 -35.76 0.06 5.97
N VAL A 3 -35.56 1.32 6.30
CA VAL A 3 -34.80 2.26 5.46
C VAL A 3 -33.31 2.03 5.77
N LEU A 4 -32.63 1.46 4.81
CA LEU A 4 -31.17 1.30 4.85
C LEU A 4 -30.53 2.66 4.57
N ILE A 5 -30.14 3.37 5.64
CA ILE A 5 -29.37 4.62 5.51
C ILE A 5 -27.94 4.22 5.17
N ILE A 6 -27.58 4.31 3.89
CA ILE A 6 -26.19 4.25 3.42
C ILE A 6 -25.55 5.58 3.83
N MET A 7 -24.86 5.60 4.96
CA MET A 7 -23.97 6.72 5.31
C MET A 7 -22.78 6.70 4.37
N THR A 8 -22.85 7.51 3.32
CA THR A 8 -21.67 7.91 2.55
C THR A 8 -20.86 8.88 3.40
N VAL A 9 -19.80 8.39 4.03
CA VAL A 9 -18.81 9.22 4.72
C VAL A 9 -18.04 9.99 3.64
N PRO A 10 -18.12 11.32 3.57
CA PRO A 10 -17.26 12.10 2.68
C PRO A 10 -15.84 12.10 3.26
N LEU A 11 -14.95 11.35 2.63
CA LEU A 11 -13.51 11.43 2.88
C LEU A 11 -13.01 12.79 2.38
N LEU A 12 -13.05 13.81 3.25
CA LEU A 12 -12.44 15.11 2.99
C LEU A 12 -10.91 14.99 3.09
N LEU A 13 -10.28 14.50 2.02
CA LEU A 13 -8.84 14.52 1.85
C LEU A 13 -8.43 15.82 1.15
N GLY A 14 -8.10 16.84 1.94
CA GLY A 14 -7.40 18.02 1.47
C GLY A 14 -5.95 17.68 1.14
N GLY A 15 -5.54 17.85 -0.11
CA GLY A 15 -4.15 17.92 -0.51
C GLY A 15 -3.71 16.95 -1.58
N CYS A 16 -3.67 17.43 -2.81
CA CYS A 16 -3.20 16.93 -4.09
C CYS A 16 -4.25 16.29 -4.99
N LYS A 17 -4.34 16.95 -6.17
CA LYS A 17 -5.37 16.74 -7.20
C LYS A 17 -5.18 15.49 -8.07
N ASP A 18 -4.85 14.36 -7.48
CA ASP A 18 -4.99 13.12 -8.22
C ASP A 18 -6.46 12.73 -8.23
N LYS A 19 -7.02 12.60 -9.43
CA LYS A 19 -8.43 12.21 -9.58
C LYS A 19 -8.67 10.88 -8.83
N PRO A 20 -9.73 10.79 -8.01
CA PRO A 20 -10.05 9.54 -7.32
C PRO A 20 -10.16 8.39 -8.33
N ILE A 21 -9.44 7.33 -8.11
CA ILE A 21 -9.55 6.11 -8.91
C ILE A 21 -10.65 5.28 -8.29
N ALA A 22 -11.72 5.06 -9.05
CA ALA A 22 -12.92 4.40 -8.54
C ALA A 22 -12.60 3.05 -7.89
N GLY A 23 -13.01 2.89 -6.64
CA GLY A 23 -12.82 1.66 -5.86
C GLY A 23 -11.42 1.49 -5.24
N TYR A 24 -10.49 2.42 -5.47
CA TYR A 24 -9.14 2.37 -4.89
C TYR A 24 -8.90 3.52 -3.91
N VAL A 25 -8.25 3.19 -2.80
CA VAL A 25 -7.79 4.14 -1.78
C VAL A 25 -6.32 4.48 -2.06
N PRO A 26 -5.90 5.75 -2.00
CA PRO A 26 -4.50 6.09 -2.20
C PRO A 26 -3.63 5.60 -1.04
N ALA A 27 -2.41 5.16 -1.34
CA ALA A 27 -1.43 4.69 -0.36
C ALA A 27 -1.11 5.74 0.73
N SER A 28 -1.27 7.04 0.42
CA SER A 28 -1.12 8.12 1.40
C SER A 28 -2.00 7.99 2.63
N SER A 29 -3.16 7.35 2.52
CA SER A 29 -4.08 7.11 3.65
C SER A 29 -3.49 6.17 4.70
N PHE A 30 -2.56 5.31 4.31
CA PHE A 30 -1.96 4.26 5.14
C PHE A 30 -0.47 4.48 5.41
N SER A 31 0.15 5.46 4.75
CA SER A 31 1.52 5.86 5.04
C SER A 31 1.68 6.26 6.50
N LYS A 32 2.91 6.23 7.01
CA LYS A 32 3.22 6.59 8.40
C LYS A 32 2.54 7.91 8.85
N LYS A 33 2.54 8.93 7.99
CA LYS A 33 1.93 10.23 8.24
C LYS A 33 0.40 10.15 8.17
N GLY A 34 -0.14 9.46 7.18
CA GLY A 34 -1.59 9.25 7.02
C GLY A 34 -2.17 8.43 8.17
N PHE A 35 -1.47 7.37 8.57
CA PHE A 35 -1.86 6.53 9.69
C PHE A 35 -1.81 7.27 11.03
N ALA A 36 -0.78 8.08 11.28
CA ALA A 36 -0.69 8.88 12.50
C ALA A 36 -1.85 9.87 12.63
N LYS A 37 -2.35 10.40 11.49
CA LYS A 37 -3.48 11.32 11.45
C LYS A 37 -4.84 10.62 11.67
N ASN A 38 -4.99 9.40 11.14
CA ASN A 38 -6.27 8.67 11.10
C ASN A 38 -6.13 7.27 11.73
N ARG A 39 -5.41 7.17 12.86
CA ARG A 39 -5.05 5.88 13.45
C ARG A 39 -6.25 4.98 13.75
N GLU A 40 -7.29 5.52 14.37
CA GLU A 40 -8.47 4.74 14.75
C GLU A 40 -9.20 4.20 13.52
N GLU A 41 -9.36 5.00 12.47
CA GLU A 41 -9.95 4.56 11.21
C GLU A 41 -9.11 3.48 10.53
N GLY A 42 -7.78 3.66 10.53
CA GLY A 42 -6.86 2.67 9.98
C GLY A 42 -6.94 1.33 10.72
N LEU A 43 -6.98 1.36 12.05
CA LEU A 43 -7.14 0.15 12.87
C LEU A 43 -8.50 -0.53 12.66
N ALA A 44 -9.56 0.24 12.46
CA ALA A 44 -10.90 -0.29 12.17
C ALA A 44 -10.97 -1.02 10.80
N LEU A 45 -10.02 -0.74 9.90
CA LEU A 45 -9.90 -1.42 8.60
C LEU A 45 -9.03 -2.69 8.66
N ARG A 46 -8.36 -2.97 9.78
CA ARG A 46 -7.55 -4.17 9.95
C ARG A 46 -8.36 -5.43 9.64
N GLY A 47 -7.76 -6.32 8.86
CA GLY A 47 -8.38 -7.57 8.44
C GLY A 47 -9.34 -7.45 7.25
N LYS A 48 -9.66 -6.22 6.79
CA LYS A 48 -10.48 -6.01 5.60
C LYS A 48 -9.65 -6.10 4.33
N VAL A 49 -10.26 -6.60 3.26
CA VAL A 49 -9.68 -6.58 1.92
C VAL A 49 -9.95 -5.21 1.32
N LEU A 50 -8.89 -4.55 0.90
CA LEU A 50 -8.95 -3.22 0.30
C LEU A 50 -8.25 -3.20 -1.05
N LYS A 51 -8.60 -2.23 -1.87
CA LYS A 51 -7.91 -1.89 -3.11
C LYS A 51 -7.16 -0.59 -2.90
N VAL A 52 -5.83 -0.63 -3.02
CA VAL A 52 -4.95 0.51 -2.79
C VAL A 52 -4.14 0.80 -4.04
N TRP A 53 -3.91 2.06 -4.34
CA TRP A 53 -3.03 2.47 -5.43
C TRP A 53 -1.92 3.40 -4.91
N GLY A 54 -0.78 3.38 -5.57
CA GLY A 54 0.35 4.24 -5.24
C GLY A 54 1.48 4.09 -6.26
N TYR A 55 2.59 4.75 -5.96
CA TYR A 55 3.82 4.65 -6.73
C TYR A 55 4.81 3.76 -5.97
N VAL A 56 5.48 2.89 -6.68
CA VAL A 56 6.50 2.03 -6.08
C VAL A 56 7.68 2.88 -5.58
N ASP A 57 8.13 2.61 -4.38
CA ASP A 57 9.36 3.16 -3.81
C ASP A 57 10.53 2.22 -4.16
N GLY A 58 11.25 2.51 -5.25
CA GLY A 58 12.33 1.65 -5.76
C GLY A 58 13.48 1.46 -4.77
N GLY A 59 13.70 2.42 -3.86
CA GLY A 59 14.67 2.30 -2.78
C GLY A 59 14.23 1.40 -1.63
N ASN A 60 12.97 0.95 -1.61
CA ASN A 60 12.38 0.11 -0.56
C ASN A 60 11.73 -1.15 -1.16
N VAL A 61 12.47 -1.85 -2.00
CA VAL A 61 12.14 -3.19 -2.52
C VAL A 61 13.02 -4.21 -1.81
N PHE A 62 12.40 -5.22 -1.19
CA PHE A 62 13.07 -6.26 -0.41
C PHE A 62 12.71 -7.62 -0.99
N PRO A 63 13.49 -8.12 -1.95
CA PRO A 63 13.12 -9.26 -2.81
C PRO A 63 13.14 -10.62 -2.11
N LYS A 64 13.68 -10.70 -0.89
CA LYS A 64 13.73 -11.93 -0.08
C LYS A 64 13.12 -11.69 1.29
N ASP A 65 13.05 -12.73 2.11
CA ASP A 65 12.52 -12.73 3.48
C ASP A 65 13.10 -11.63 4.39
N TRP A 66 14.19 -11.03 3.97
CA TRP A 66 14.85 -9.93 4.66
C TRP A 66 13.93 -8.72 4.76
N GLY A 67 13.58 -8.36 6.00
CA GLY A 67 12.69 -7.25 6.29
C GLY A 67 11.19 -7.57 6.29
N THR A 68 10.79 -8.83 6.02
CA THR A 68 9.38 -9.25 6.12
C THR A 68 9.07 -9.96 7.43
N ASN A 69 10.05 -10.62 8.04
CA ASN A 69 9.88 -11.59 9.14
C ASN A 69 8.86 -12.70 8.81
N GLN A 70 8.61 -12.93 7.52
CA GLN A 70 7.65 -13.92 7.02
C GLN A 70 8.32 -14.74 5.92
N PRO A 71 8.74 -15.99 6.21
CA PRO A 71 9.34 -16.88 5.22
C PRO A 71 8.46 -17.03 3.96
N GLY A 72 9.09 -17.00 2.79
CA GLY A 72 8.39 -17.13 1.51
C GLY A 72 7.65 -15.89 1.04
N LYS A 73 7.83 -14.76 1.71
CA LYS A 73 7.32 -13.46 1.26
C LYS A 73 8.45 -12.48 0.94
N TRP A 74 8.16 -11.55 0.06
CA TRP A 74 8.95 -10.37 -0.21
C TRP A 74 8.13 -9.11 0.06
N ARG A 75 8.76 -7.95 0.06
CA ARG A 75 8.12 -6.69 0.39
C ARG A 75 8.56 -5.59 -0.56
N PHE A 76 7.63 -4.73 -0.90
CA PHE A 76 7.93 -3.41 -1.45
C PHE A 76 7.05 -2.35 -0.80
N ASP A 77 7.45 -1.11 -0.90
CA ASP A 77 6.72 0.01 -0.32
C ASP A 77 6.08 0.88 -1.42
N LEU A 78 4.92 1.46 -1.09
CA LEU A 78 4.21 2.41 -1.94
C LEU A 78 4.32 3.83 -1.40
N LYS A 79 4.72 4.76 -2.27
CA LYS A 79 4.64 6.20 -2.04
C LYS A 79 3.28 6.73 -2.49
N ALA A 80 2.81 7.81 -1.86
CA ALA A 80 1.63 8.55 -2.32
C ALA A 80 1.93 9.35 -3.58
N LYS A 81 3.15 9.91 -3.65
CA LYS A 81 3.69 10.66 -4.79
C LYS A 81 5.10 10.19 -5.08
N PRO A 82 5.55 10.29 -6.33
CA PRO A 82 6.92 9.95 -6.70
C PRO A 82 7.99 10.72 -5.92
N SER A 83 7.68 11.97 -5.55
CA SER A 83 8.58 12.87 -4.81
C SER A 83 8.54 12.72 -3.30
N ASP A 84 7.76 11.78 -2.76
CA ASP A 84 7.67 11.62 -1.32
C ASP A 84 9.00 11.08 -0.75
N GLU A 85 9.34 11.60 0.42
CA GLU A 85 10.56 11.21 1.13
C GLU A 85 10.46 9.79 1.72
N VAL A 86 11.63 9.20 1.95
CA VAL A 86 11.77 7.92 2.64
C VAL A 86 11.06 7.96 3.99
N GLY A 87 10.33 6.88 4.31
CA GLY A 87 9.60 6.73 5.57
C GLY A 87 8.17 7.27 5.57
N GLN A 88 7.68 7.75 4.43
CA GLN A 88 6.27 8.09 4.21
C GLN A 88 5.52 7.04 3.35
N SER A 89 6.11 5.87 3.24
CA SER A 89 5.62 4.77 2.43
C SER A 89 4.68 3.83 3.21
N PHE A 90 3.98 3.00 2.46
CA PHE A 90 3.07 1.97 2.93
C PHE A 90 3.53 0.61 2.43
N SER A 91 3.78 -0.33 3.33
CA SER A 91 4.40 -1.62 2.99
C SER A 91 3.38 -2.62 2.45
N ILE A 92 3.76 -3.29 1.36
CA ILE A 92 3.03 -4.37 0.71
C ILE A 92 3.85 -5.65 0.84
N LEU A 93 3.24 -6.69 1.44
CA LEU A 93 3.83 -8.02 1.58
C LEU A 93 3.16 -8.98 0.62
N ILE A 94 3.95 -9.74 -0.11
CA ILE A 94 3.48 -10.60 -1.19
C ILE A 94 4.26 -11.92 -1.21
N PRO A 95 3.62 -13.08 -1.46
CA PRO A 95 4.32 -14.33 -1.64
C PRO A 95 5.30 -14.29 -2.81
N VAL A 96 6.40 -15.04 -2.70
CA VAL A 96 7.29 -15.33 -3.82
C VAL A 96 6.55 -16.29 -4.76
N ASP A 97 6.24 -15.86 -5.96
CA ASP A 97 5.56 -16.63 -7.00
C ASP A 97 6.24 -16.47 -8.36
N ASP A 98 5.62 -16.93 -9.43
CA ASP A 98 6.16 -16.95 -10.78
C ASP A 98 6.48 -15.58 -11.39
N ARG A 99 5.90 -14.50 -10.86
CA ARG A 99 6.18 -13.13 -11.29
C ARG A 99 7.17 -12.39 -10.39
N HIS A 100 7.71 -13.04 -9.37
CA HIS A 100 8.59 -12.41 -8.39
C HIS A 100 9.74 -11.63 -9.05
N ASP A 101 10.56 -12.33 -9.86
CA ASP A 101 11.77 -11.73 -10.45
C ASP A 101 11.45 -10.60 -11.43
N GLU A 102 10.37 -10.76 -12.22
CA GLU A 102 9.87 -9.70 -13.12
C GLU A 102 9.49 -8.44 -12.34
N LEU A 103 8.68 -8.61 -11.29
CA LEU A 103 8.20 -7.47 -10.49
C LEU A 103 9.32 -6.82 -9.69
N VAL A 104 10.24 -7.59 -9.12
CA VAL A 104 11.40 -7.06 -8.40
C VAL A 104 12.23 -6.18 -9.33
N ALA A 105 12.62 -6.67 -10.50
CA ALA A 105 13.42 -5.91 -11.45
C ALA A 105 12.71 -4.61 -11.90
N LEU A 106 11.40 -4.68 -12.17
CA LEU A 106 10.61 -3.52 -12.53
C LEU A 106 10.52 -2.49 -11.39
N PHE A 107 10.38 -2.95 -10.16
CA PHE A 107 10.17 -2.09 -9.00
C PHE A 107 11.46 -1.43 -8.53
N GLU A 108 12.58 -2.15 -8.53
CA GLU A 108 13.90 -1.58 -8.24
C GLU A 108 14.29 -0.49 -9.24
N ALA A 109 13.87 -0.63 -10.50
CA ALA A 109 14.11 0.38 -11.53
C ALA A 109 13.18 1.61 -11.42
N SER A 110 12.14 1.58 -10.58
CA SER A 110 11.09 2.61 -10.55
C SER A 110 11.60 4.02 -10.24
N ASP A 111 12.59 4.15 -9.35
CA ASP A 111 13.13 5.46 -8.94
C ASP A 111 14.02 6.08 -10.02
N PHE A 112 14.52 5.29 -10.96
CA PHE A 112 15.36 5.72 -12.09
C PHE A 112 14.59 5.88 -13.39
N ALA A 113 13.30 5.52 -13.39
CA ALA A 113 12.46 5.61 -14.58
C ALA A 113 11.97 7.04 -14.79
N ASP A 114 11.88 7.47 -16.06
CA ASP A 114 11.27 8.77 -16.43
C ASP A 114 9.84 8.92 -15.91
N LYS A 115 9.15 7.78 -15.80
CA LYS A 115 7.81 7.67 -15.21
C LYS A 115 7.83 6.64 -14.09
N PRO A 116 7.66 7.07 -12.83
CA PRO A 116 7.59 6.16 -11.69
C PRO A 116 6.51 5.10 -11.88
N THR A 117 6.82 3.88 -11.47
CA THR A 117 5.89 2.75 -11.60
C THR A 117 4.71 2.94 -10.67
N ARG A 118 3.51 3.06 -11.25
CA ARG A 118 2.25 3.11 -10.51
C ARG A 118 1.60 1.74 -10.50
N VAL A 119 1.14 1.32 -9.34
CA VAL A 119 0.49 0.02 -9.16
C VAL A 119 -0.84 0.13 -8.43
N PHE A 120 -1.69 -0.86 -8.68
CA PHE A 120 -3.01 -1.04 -8.10
C PHE A 120 -3.02 -2.40 -7.42
N VAL A 121 -3.15 -2.42 -6.09
CA VAL A 121 -2.96 -3.61 -5.26
C VAL A 121 -4.26 -3.95 -4.57
N THR A 122 -4.65 -5.22 -4.59
CA THR A 122 -5.76 -5.76 -3.79
C THR A 122 -5.17 -6.66 -2.71
N GLY A 123 -5.50 -6.40 -1.45
CA GLY A 123 -4.93 -7.18 -0.35
C GLY A 123 -5.64 -6.92 0.98
N LYS A 124 -5.26 -7.68 1.99
CA LYS A 124 -5.80 -7.60 3.34
C LYS A 124 -4.95 -6.66 4.19
N LEU A 125 -5.58 -5.66 4.79
CA LEU A 125 -4.88 -4.74 5.68
C LEU A 125 -4.47 -5.45 6.97
N SER A 126 -3.20 -5.32 7.34
CA SER A 126 -2.61 -5.85 8.57
C SER A 126 -1.85 -4.79 9.35
N THR A 127 -1.49 -5.10 10.58
CA THR A 127 -0.67 -4.23 11.43
C THR A 127 0.64 -4.93 11.75
N PHE A 128 1.69 -4.15 11.91
CA PHE A 128 2.97 -4.61 12.44
C PHE A 128 3.42 -3.68 13.56
N ASP A 129 4.16 -4.23 14.51
CA ASP A 129 4.79 -3.47 15.58
C ASP A 129 6.29 -3.36 15.30
N ALA A 130 6.77 -2.13 15.18
CA ALA A 130 8.19 -1.84 15.05
C ALA A 130 8.73 -1.35 16.40
N PRO A 131 9.68 -2.04 17.02
CA PRO A 131 10.36 -1.55 18.20
C PRO A 131 11.24 -0.34 17.79
N MET A 132 10.91 0.82 18.31
CA MET A 132 11.74 2.03 18.14
C MET A 132 12.00 2.66 19.49
N ASN A 133 13.25 2.62 19.93
CA ASN A 133 13.73 3.36 21.13
C ASN A 133 12.80 3.20 22.35
N PHE A 134 12.51 1.95 22.73
CA PHE A 134 11.66 1.58 23.88
C PHE A 134 10.15 1.91 23.73
N VAL A 135 9.71 2.39 22.59
CA VAL A 135 8.30 2.61 22.28
C VAL A 135 7.91 1.74 21.10
N SER A 136 6.95 0.83 21.30
CA SER A 136 6.36 0.07 20.19
C SER A 136 5.50 1.02 19.35
N LYS A 137 5.81 1.12 18.06
CA LYS A 137 4.97 1.85 17.10
C LYS A 137 4.27 0.87 16.20
N THR A 138 2.95 0.82 16.30
CA THR A 138 2.12 0.06 15.37
C THR A 138 2.05 0.81 14.05
N GLY A 139 2.40 0.11 12.96
CA GLY A 139 2.22 0.57 11.58
C GLY A 139 1.17 -0.25 10.85
N LEU A 140 0.82 0.18 9.66
CA LEU A 140 -0.05 -0.55 8.74
C LEU A 140 0.75 -1.12 7.58
N SER A 141 0.37 -2.32 7.16
CA SER A 141 0.86 -3.01 5.97
C SER A 141 -0.30 -3.69 5.27
N MET A 142 -0.06 -4.19 4.07
CA MET A 142 -1.04 -4.97 3.32
C MET A 142 -0.46 -6.32 2.95
N ASP A 143 -1.17 -7.38 3.27
CA ASP A 143 -0.87 -8.73 2.81
C ASP A 143 -1.62 -9.01 1.51
N VAL A 144 -0.88 -9.35 0.47
CA VAL A 144 -1.37 -9.72 -0.85
C VAL A 144 -1.29 -11.23 -1.03
N ASN A 145 -2.29 -11.85 -1.62
CA ASN A 145 -2.33 -13.31 -1.76
C ASN A 145 -1.49 -13.82 -2.94
N SER A 146 -1.35 -13.01 -3.99
CA SER A 146 -0.63 -13.38 -5.21
C SER A 146 -0.20 -12.14 -5.98
N SER A 147 0.86 -12.24 -6.78
CA SER A 147 1.27 -11.18 -7.71
C SER A 147 0.19 -10.82 -8.74
N LYS A 148 -0.79 -11.67 -8.97
CA LYS A 148 -1.97 -11.39 -9.82
C LYS A 148 -2.85 -10.28 -9.28
N ASP A 149 -2.79 -10.05 -7.97
CA ASP A 149 -3.52 -8.97 -7.29
C ASP A 149 -2.80 -7.60 -7.42
N ILE A 150 -1.68 -7.55 -8.15
CA ILE A 150 -0.94 -6.34 -8.48
C ILE A 150 -1.11 -6.03 -9.97
N LEU A 151 -1.76 -4.90 -10.26
CA LEU A 151 -1.99 -4.42 -11.61
C LEU A 151 -1.10 -3.22 -11.90
N LEU A 152 -0.47 -3.21 -13.07
CA LEU A 152 0.42 -2.14 -13.54
C LEU A 152 -0.31 -1.08 -14.38
N LYS A 153 -1.57 -1.33 -14.70
CA LYS A 153 -2.42 -0.42 -15.49
C LYS A 153 -3.67 -0.07 -14.71
N VAL A 154 -4.20 1.12 -14.96
CA VAL A 154 -5.49 1.53 -14.38
C VAL A 154 -6.54 0.49 -14.75
N PRO A 155 -7.22 -0.11 -13.75
CA PRO A 155 -8.30 -1.03 -14.02
C PRO A 155 -9.41 -0.33 -14.81
N THR A 156 -9.78 -0.89 -15.96
CA THR A 156 -10.97 -0.45 -16.70
C THR A 156 -12.20 -0.88 -15.91
N LYS A 157 -13.19 0.00 -15.81
CA LYS A 157 -14.49 -0.40 -15.29
C LYS A 157 -15.07 -1.45 -16.24
N GLU A 158 -15.28 -2.64 -15.74
CA GLU A 158 -16.24 -3.56 -16.36
C GLU A 158 -17.66 -3.05 -16.20
#